data_1bcfa36ac4955c4426fee004777a4d24
#
_entry.id   1bcfa36ac4955c4426fee004777a4d24
#
_cell.length_a   1.000
_cell.length_b   1.000
_cell.length_c   1.000
_cell.angle_alpha   90.00
_cell.angle_beta   90.00
_cell.angle_gamma   90.00
#
_symmetry.space_group_name_H-M   'P 1'
#
loop_
_entity.id
_entity.type
_entity.pdbx_description
1 polymer ?
#
loop_
_entity_poly.entity_id
_entity_poly.type
_entity_poly.pdbx_seq_one_letter_code
_entity_poly.pdbx_strand_id
1 'polypeptide(L)'
;MEILLANPRGFCAGVDRAIEIVEVALKRHGAPVYVRHEIVHNRHVVDELRTKGAIFVEDPAEVPVGSVLIFSAHGVSPAVRDAAAERELRVIDATCPLVTKVHGEAQRMAERDFDIVMVGHRGHVEVEGTMGHAPGRIHLVESEQDVAKLEVRDPARLGVVTQTTLSVDDTREIMATLEERFPRIRLPRNDDICYATQNRQDAVKKLTQEADMVIVVGAPESSNSNRLAEVSARRGARTHMVQTAAEIEPAWLDGARCVGVTSGASAPEALVTEVVKRLEQLSDGVTEVRSLPEFDEGMVFKLPSSLR
;
A
#
# COMPACT_ATOMS: atom_id res chain seq x y z
N MET A 1 24.89 -17.17 -12.05
CA MET A 1 24.14 -16.26 -11.18
C MET A 1 22.94 -17.00 -10.63
N GLU A 2 22.63 -16.87 -9.36
CA GLU A 2 21.45 -17.43 -8.70
C GLU A 2 20.33 -16.38 -8.65
N ILE A 3 19.07 -16.80 -8.74
CA ILE A 3 17.90 -15.94 -8.51
C ILE A 3 17.14 -16.47 -7.29
N LEU A 4 16.93 -15.61 -6.30
CA LEU A 4 16.20 -15.92 -5.08
C LEU A 4 14.93 -15.10 -4.99
N LEU A 5 13.78 -15.77 -4.96
CA LEU A 5 12.48 -15.11 -4.88
C LEU A 5 12.05 -14.93 -3.43
N ALA A 6 11.60 -13.72 -3.08
CA ALA A 6 10.99 -13.46 -1.77
C ALA A 6 9.68 -14.23 -1.62
N ASN A 7 9.35 -14.60 -0.39
CA ASN A 7 8.05 -15.16 -0.04
C ASN A 7 7.66 -14.67 1.38
N PRO A 8 6.48 -13.98 1.54
CA PRO A 8 5.51 -13.66 0.48
C PRO A 8 5.96 -12.53 -0.44
N ARG A 9 5.35 -12.43 -1.62
CA ARG A 9 5.44 -11.36 -2.59
C ARG A 9 4.12 -11.23 -3.36
N GLY A 10 3.97 -10.20 -4.19
CA GLY A 10 2.79 -10.04 -5.04
C GLY A 10 1.54 -9.60 -4.28
N PHE A 11 0.38 -9.78 -4.88
CA PHE A 11 -0.88 -9.28 -4.37
C PHE A 11 -1.19 -9.72 -2.93
N CYS A 12 -1.74 -8.79 -2.14
CA CYS A 12 -2.32 -9.08 -0.84
C CYS A 12 -3.85 -9.21 -0.95
N ALA A 13 -4.48 -9.82 0.04
CA ALA A 13 -5.94 -10.00 0.05
C ALA A 13 -6.74 -8.69 -0.13
N GLY A 14 -6.19 -7.54 0.30
CA GLY A 14 -6.81 -6.23 0.10
C GLY A 14 -6.81 -5.81 -1.36
N VAL A 15 -5.70 -6.04 -2.06
CA VAL A 15 -5.53 -5.75 -3.49
C VAL A 15 -6.37 -6.71 -4.34
N ASP A 16 -6.29 -8.01 -4.10
CA ASP A 16 -7.12 -9.01 -4.80
C ASP A 16 -8.59 -8.65 -4.71
N ARG A 17 -9.09 -8.36 -3.50
CA ARG A 17 -10.48 -7.95 -3.29
C ARG A 17 -10.83 -6.67 -4.06
N ALA A 18 -9.95 -5.68 -4.09
CA ALA A 18 -10.24 -4.41 -4.75
C ALA A 18 -10.35 -4.58 -6.29
N ILE A 19 -9.46 -5.36 -6.88
CA ILE A 19 -9.49 -5.71 -8.31
C ILE A 19 -10.76 -6.51 -8.63
N GLU A 20 -11.06 -7.54 -7.85
CA GLU A 20 -12.25 -8.38 -8.02
C GLU A 20 -13.54 -7.55 -7.94
N ILE A 21 -13.61 -6.54 -7.05
CA ILE A 21 -14.75 -5.62 -6.97
C ILE A 21 -14.98 -4.90 -8.28
N VAL A 22 -13.93 -4.37 -8.94
CA VAL A 22 -14.07 -3.67 -10.23
C VAL A 22 -14.54 -4.65 -11.31
N GLU A 23 -13.96 -5.84 -11.39
CA GLU A 23 -14.33 -6.84 -12.37
C GLU A 23 -15.78 -7.34 -12.23
N VAL A 24 -16.20 -7.60 -10.97
CA VAL A 24 -17.59 -8.01 -10.69
C VAL A 24 -18.56 -6.87 -10.98
N ALA A 25 -18.18 -5.62 -10.66
CA ALA A 25 -19.00 -4.46 -10.97
C ALA A 25 -19.18 -4.28 -12.50
N LEU A 26 -18.11 -4.42 -13.28
CA LEU A 26 -18.16 -4.38 -14.75
C LEU A 26 -19.06 -5.49 -15.32
N LYS A 27 -18.98 -6.72 -14.80
CA LYS A 27 -19.86 -7.82 -15.22
C LYS A 27 -21.33 -7.56 -14.86
N ARG A 28 -21.60 -6.96 -13.70
CA ARG A 28 -22.97 -6.78 -13.18
C ARG A 28 -23.68 -5.56 -13.75
N HIS A 29 -22.95 -4.47 -13.93
CA HIS A 29 -23.51 -3.17 -14.34
C HIS A 29 -23.22 -2.80 -15.79
N GLY A 30 -22.27 -3.50 -16.43
CA GLY A 30 -21.76 -3.14 -17.76
C GLY A 30 -20.77 -1.97 -17.70
N ALA A 31 -20.02 -1.77 -18.77
CA ALA A 31 -19.15 -0.62 -18.92
C ALA A 31 -19.94 0.64 -19.32
N PRO A 32 -19.53 1.84 -18.93
CA PRO A 32 -18.41 2.11 -18.05
C PRO A 32 -18.74 1.96 -16.55
N VAL A 33 -17.72 1.58 -15.76
CA VAL A 33 -17.71 1.69 -14.31
C VAL A 33 -16.62 2.69 -13.95
N TYR A 34 -16.95 3.67 -13.11
CA TYR A 34 -16.00 4.70 -12.67
C TYR A 34 -15.26 4.24 -11.42
N VAL A 35 -13.98 4.56 -11.32
CA VAL A 35 -13.14 4.25 -10.17
C VAL A 35 -12.47 5.55 -9.72
N ARG A 36 -12.71 5.94 -8.47
CA ARG A 36 -12.08 7.13 -7.91
C ARG A 36 -10.65 6.81 -7.53
N HIS A 37 -9.70 7.54 -8.13
CA HIS A 37 -8.26 7.29 -8.07
C HIS A 37 -7.90 5.90 -8.60
N GLU A 38 -6.61 5.59 -8.74
CA GLU A 38 -6.17 4.23 -9.07
C GLU A 38 -6.69 3.22 -8.05
N ILE A 39 -7.24 2.10 -8.52
CA ILE A 39 -7.78 1.07 -7.60
C ILE A 39 -6.70 0.57 -6.65
N VAL A 40 -5.48 0.44 -7.14
CA VAL A 40 -4.22 0.17 -6.44
C VAL A 40 -3.09 0.85 -7.22
N HIS A 41 -1.98 1.20 -6.57
CA HIS A 41 -0.82 1.82 -7.24
C HIS A 41 -0.03 0.80 -8.07
N ASN A 42 -0.57 0.47 -9.23
CA ASN A 42 0.09 -0.35 -10.24
C ASN A 42 -0.48 -0.07 -11.62
N ARG A 43 0.32 0.51 -12.50
CA ARG A 43 -0.09 0.91 -13.85
C ARG A 43 -0.59 -0.27 -14.70
N HIS A 44 0.06 -1.44 -14.61
CA HIS A 44 -0.36 -2.63 -15.34
C HIS A 44 -1.81 -3.04 -14.98
N VAL A 45 -2.13 -3.05 -13.67
CA VAL A 45 -3.49 -3.34 -13.18
C VAL A 45 -4.49 -2.30 -13.65
N VAL A 46 -4.14 -1.02 -13.55
CA VAL A 46 -5.00 0.10 -13.99
C VAL A 46 -5.29 0.01 -15.48
N ASP A 47 -4.26 -0.23 -16.30
CA ASP A 47 -4.42 -0.33 -17.77
C ASP A 47 -5.22 -1.57 -18.17
N GLU A 48 -5.03 -2.70 -17.50
CA GLU A 48 -5.86 -3.89 -17.69
C GLU A 48 -7.35 -3.62 -17.41
N LEU A 49 -7.66 -2.97 -16.29
CA LEU A 49 -9.03 -2.60 -15.94
C LEU A 49 -9.63 -1.55 -16.90
N ARG A 50 -8.82 -0.62 -17.41
CA ARG A 50 -9.24 0.30 -18.50
C ARG A 50 -9.67 -0.44 -19.75
N THR A 51 -8.91 -1.46 -20.18
CA THR A 51 -9.30 -2.28 -21.34
C THR A 51 -10.60 -3.04 -21.13
N LYS A 52 -10.95 -3.35 -19.88
CA LYS A 52 -12.22 -3.98 -19.49
C LYS A 52 -13.38 -2.98 -19.37
N GLY A 53 -13.13 -1.67 -19.48
CA GLY A 53 -14.16 -0.61 -19.46
C GLY A 53 -14.26 0.18 -18.13
N ALA A 54 -13.26 0.10 -17.26
CA ALA A 54 -13.16 0.99 -16.10
C ALA A 54 -12.64 2.37 -16.53
N ILE A 55 -13.22 3.43 -15.96
CA ILE A 55 -12.79 4.83 -16.14
C ILE A 55 -12.30 5.36 -14.81
N PHE A 56 -11.04 5.78 -14.75
CA PHE A 56 -10.44 6.32 -13.54
C PHE A 56 -10.60 7.82 -13.50
N VAL A 57 -11.08 8.35 -12.37
CA VAL A 57 -11.36 9.78 -12.13
C VAL A 57 -10.80 10.19 -10.78
N GLU A 58 -10.46 11.45 -10.59
CA GLU A 58 -9.99 11.96 -9.30
C GLU A 58 -11.13 12.58 -8.49
N ASP A 59 -12.08 13.23 -9.12
CA ASP A 59 -13.19 13.89 -8.46
C ASP A 59 -14.53 13.20 -8.80
N PRO A 60 -15.39 12.88 -7.81
CA PRO A 60 -16.77 12.44 -8.09
C PRO A 60 -17.55 13.38 -9.02
N ALA A 61 -17.20 14.66 -9.07
CA ALA A 61 -17.81 15.64 -9.99
C ALA A 61 -17.65 15.29 -11.48
N GLU A 62 -16.61 14.54 -11.83
CA GLU A 62 -16.36 14.07 -13.21
C GLU A 62 -17.31 12.94 -13.65
N VAL A 63 -17.96 12.30 -12.68
CA VAL A 63 -18.80 11.11 -12.91
C VAL A 63 -20.23 11.51 -13.30
N PRO A 64 -20.82 10.99 -14.38
CA PRO A 64 -22.21 11.24 -14.73
C PRO A 64 -23.17 10.79 -13.62
N VAL A 65 -24.23 11.59 -13.37
CA VAL A 65 -25.25 11.32 -12.36
C VAL A 65 -25.82 9.90 -12.53
N GLY A 66 -26.03 9.20 -11.42
CA GLY A 66 -26.60 7.85 -11.38
C GLY A 66 -25.65 6.73 -11.83
N SER A 67 -24.40 7.04 -12.21
CA SER A 67 -23.40 6.05 -12.60
C SER A 67 -22.86 5.27 -11.39
N VAL A 68 -22.17 4.15 -11.67
CA VAL A 68 -21.47 3.38 -10.64
C VAL A 68 -20.10 4.01 -10.40
N LEU A 69 -19.80 4.34 -9.13
CA LEU A 69 -18.50 4.81 -8.68
C LEU A 69 -17.92 3.84 -7.65
N ILE A 70 -16.68 3.40 -7.87
CA ILE A 70 -15.94 2.56 -6.92
C ILE A 70 -14.90 3.42 -6.21
N PHE A 71 -14.88 3.40 -4.88
CA PHE A 71 -13.78 3.96 -4.10
C PHE A 71 -12.63 2.96 -4.04
N SER A 72 -11.38 3.44 -4.27
CA SER A 72 -10.20 2.60 -4.33
C SER A 72 -9.85 1.92 -2.99
N ALA A 73 -8.91 0.99 -3.04
CA ALA A 73 -8.41 0.28 -1.85
C ALA A 73 -7.86 1.19 -0.76
N HIS A 74 -7.40 2.38 -1.12
CA HIS A 74 -6.78 3.37 -0.23
C HIS A 74 -7.79 4.06 0.70
N GLY A 75 -9.09 3.96 0.40
CA GLY A 75 -10.14 4.64 1.14
C GLY A 75 -10.31 6.10 0.74
N VAL A 76 -11.36 6.72 1.27
CA VAL A 76 -11.72 8.12 0.98
C VAL A 76 -12.19 8.82 2.25
N SER A 77 -12.07 10.16 2.27
CA SER A 77 -12.65 10.98 3.32
C SER A 77 -14.18 10.99 3.29
N PRO A 78 -14.87 11.32 4.41
CA PRO A 78 -16.31 11.56 4.40
C PRO A 78 -16.76 12.58 3.35
N ALA A 79 -16.01 13.65 3.15
CA ALA A 79 -16.34 14.68 2.15
C ALA A 79 -16.44 14.13 0.72
N VAL A 80 -15.59 13.17 0.35
CA VAL A 80 -15.68 12.47 -0.96
C VAL A 80 -16.93 11.60 -1.04
N ARG A 81 -17.33 10.97 0.07
CA ARG A 81 -18.57 10.19 0.14
C ARG A 81 -19.81 11.08 -0.02
N ASP A 82 -19.81 12.24 0.64
CA ASP A 82 -20.89 13.22 0.57
C ASP A 82 -21.01 13.78 -0.86
N ALA A 83 -19.90 14.14 -1.50
CA ALA A 83 -19.88 14.58 -2.89
C ALA A 83 -20.42 13.51 -3.86
N ALA A 84 -20.12 12.24 -3.64
CA ALA A 84 -20.67 11.15 -4.43
C ALA A 84 -22.19 10.98 -4.20
N ALA A 85 -22.65 11.15 -2.96
CA ALA A 85 -24.07 11.08 -2.61
C ALA A 85 -24.87 12.26 -3.20
N GLU A 86 -24.35 13.48 -3.14
CA GLU A 86 -24.97 14.68 -3.75
C GLU A 86 -25.15 14.54 -5.27
N ARG A 87 -24.29 13.75 -5.92
CA ARG A 87 -24.38 13.42 -7.36
C ARG A 87 -25.24 12.18 -7.64
N GLU A 88 -25.91 11.62 -6.63
CA GLU A 88 -26.73 10.41 -6.77
C GLU A 88 -25.96 9.22 -7.40
N LEU A 89 -24.65 9.11 -7.11
CA LEU A 89 -23.83 8.01 -7.62
C LEU A 89 -24.12 6.71 -6.86
N ARG A 90 -24.08 5.59 -7.60
CA ARG A 90 -24.18 4.25 -7.00
C ARG A 90 -22.80 3.80 -6.53
N VAL A 91 -22.50 4.07 -5.26
CA VAL A 91 -21.17 3.83 -4.68
C VAL A 91 -20.98 2.36 -4.32
N ILE A 92 -19.83 1.81 -4.73
CA ILE A 92 -19.29 0.52 -4.28
C ILE A 92 -17.96 0.80 -3.59
N ASP A 93 -17.81 0.40 -2.33
CA ASP A 93 -16.64 0.70 -1.53
C ASP A 93 -15.62 -0.47 -1.59
N ALA A 94 -14.49 -0.25 -2.28
CA ALA A 94 -13.40 -1.19 -2.33
C ALA A 94 -12.30 -0.92 -1.30
N THR A 95 -12.50 0.05 -0.39
CA THR A 95 -11.53 0.33 0.70
C THR A 95 -11.11 -0.96 1.40
N CYS A 96 -9.81 -1.15 1.55
CA CYS A 96 -9.26 -2.27 2.28
C CYS A 96 -9.81 -2.30 3.72
N PRO A 97 -10.27 -3.45 4.24
CA PRO A 97 -10.78 -3.54 5.62
C PRO A 97 -9.79 -3.04 6.68
N LEU A 98 -8.47 -3.15 6.42
CA LEU A 98 -7.44 -2.67 7.33
C LEU A 98 -7.33 -1.14 7.32
N VAL A 99 -7.52 -0.50 6.17
CA VAL A 99 -7.66 0.97 6.08
C VAL A 99 -8.95 1.43 6.75
N THR A 100 -10.06 0.73 6.54
CA THR A 100 -11.34 1.02 7.22
C THR A 100 -11.19 0.96 8.75
N LYS A 101 -10.37 0.03 9.28
CA LYS A 101 -10.05 -0.03 10.72
C LYS A 101 -9.42 1.26 11.19
N VAL A 102 -8.42 1.79 10.47
CA VAL A 102 -7.71 3.03 10.79
C VAL A 102 -8.66 4.23 10.77
N HIS A 103 -9.48 4.36 9.71
CA HIS A 103 -10.53 5.39 9.61
C HIS A 103 -11.46 5.37 10.82
N GLY A 104 -11.97 4.19 11.18
CA GLY A 104 -12.86 4.04 12.33
C GLY A 104 -12.19 4.34 13.68
N GLU A 105 -10.87 4.10 13.82
CA GLU A 105 -10.16 4.46 15.04
C GLU A 105 -9.97 5.97 15.13
N ALA A 106 -9.56 6.63 14.03
CA ALA A 106 -9.44 8.09 13.96
C ALA A 106 -10.78 8.77 14.31
N GLN A 107 -11.87 8.31 13.69
CA GLN A 107 -13.20 8.84 13.98
C GLN A 107 -13.60 8.66 15.44
N ARG A 108 -13.46 7.46 16.01
CA ARG A 108 -13.78 7.18 17.42
C ARG A 108 -12.96 8.02 18.40
N MET A 109 -11.70 8.30 18.08
CA MET A 109 -10.85 9.19 18.88
C MET A 109 -11.34 10.62 18.81
N ALA A 110 -11.66 11.13 17.61
CA ALA A 110 -12.20 12.47 17.41
C ALA A 110 -13.55 12.68 18.17
N GLU A 111 -14.46 11.69 18.11
CA GLU A 111 -15.73 11.70 18.85
C GLU A 111 -15.54 11.76 20.37
N ARG A 112 -14.41 11.27 20.87
CA ARG A 112 -14.03 11.33 22.31
C ARG A 112 -13.18 12.53 22.66
N ASP A 113 -13.10 13.53 21.80
CA ASP A 113 -12.35 14.76 21.98
C ASP A 113 -10.82 14.57 22.10
N PHE A 114 -10.26 13.54 21.44
CA PHE A 114 -8.82 13.37 21.30
C PHE A 114 -8.28 14.21 20.14
N ASP A 115 -7.07 14.71 20.29
CA ASP A 115 -6.21 15.02 19.15
C ASP A 115 -5.54 13.73 18.68
N ILE A 116 -5.20 13.67 17.41
CA ILE A 116 -4.73 12.44 16.76
C ILE A 116 -3.45 12.75 16.01
N VAL A 117 -2.42 11.96 16.23
CA VAL A 117 -1.24 11.92 15.38
C VAL A 117 -1.48 10.91 14.27
N MET A 118 -1.35 11.34 13.03
CA MET A 118 -1.29 10.47 11.85
C MET A 118 0.17 10.31 11.45
N VAL A 119 0.75 9.15 11.67
CA VAL A 119 2.08 8.83 11.14
C VAL A 119 1.90 8.34 9.71
N GLY A 120 2.46 9.06 8.74
CA GLY A 120 2.25 8.77 7.32
C GLY A 120 2.95 9.75 6.40
N HIS A 121 2.84 9.56 5.10
CA HIS A 121 3.47 10.42 4.10
C HIS A 121 2.49 11.46 3.55
N ARG A 122 2.92 12.71 3.56
CA ARG A 122 2.15 13.83 3.00
C ARG A 122 1.81 13.59 1.52
N GLY A 123 0.57 13.87 1.16
CA GLY A 123 0.08 13.70 -0.22
C GLY A 123 -0.27 12.27 -0.60
N HIS A 124 -0.08 11.28 0.29
CA HIS A 124 -0.54 9.94 0.02
C HIS A 124 -2.06 9.83 0.23
N VAL A 125 -2.77 9.24 -0.73
CA VAL A 125 -4.25 9.17 -0.74
C VAL A 125 -4.86 8.50 0.50
N GLU A 126 -4.20 7.49 1.07
CA GLU A 126 -4.63 6.84 2.32
C GLU A 126 -4.54 7.81 3.51
N VAL A 127 -3.49 8.63 3.55
CA VAL A 127 -3.29 9.64 4.60
C VAL A 127 -4.35 10.73 4.49
N GLU A 128 -4.59 11.25 3.29
CA GLU A 128 -5.64 12.25 3.04
C GLU A 128 -7.02 11.71 3.40
N GLY A 129 -7.32 10.46 3.00
CA GLY A 129 -8.55 9.78 3.36
C GLY A 129 -8.73 9.70 4.87
N THR A 130 -7.71 9.22 5.59
CA THR A 130 -7.73 9.08 7.05
C THR A 130 -7.87 10.43 7.77
N MET A 131 -7.09 11.43 7.35
CA MET A 131 -7.16 12.78 7.94
C MET A 131 -8.55 13.41 7.80
N GLY A 132 -9.26 13.12 6.71
CA GLY A 132 -10.62 13.58 6.50
C GLY A 132 -11.64 13.03 7.48
N HIS A 133 -11.35 11.92 8.20
CA HIS A 133 -12.22 11.35 9.23
C HIS A 133 -12.15 12.08 10.59
N ALA A 134 -11.17 12.97 10.78
CA ALA A 134 -11.00 13.75 12.00
C ALA A 134 -10.56 15.19 11.70
N PRO A 135 -11.34 15.96 10.91
CA PRO A 135 -10.92 17.29 10.45
C PRO A 135 -10.66 18.22 11.64
N GLY A 136 -9.54 18.96 11.58
CA GLY A 136 -9.11 19.88 12.63
C GLY A 136 -8.58 19.24 13.92
N ARG A 137 -8.50 17.91 13.97
CA ARG A 137 -8.04 17.16 15.16
C ARG A 137 -6.88 16.23 14.88
N ILE A 138 -6.49 16.09 13.62
CA ILE A 138 -5.47 15.15 13.20
C ILE A 138 -4.24 15.91 12.69
N HIS A 139 -3.07 15.50 13.17
CA HIS A 139 -1.78 16.12 12.88
C HIS A 139 -0.89 15.11 12.17
N LEU A 140 -0.42 15.46 10.97
CA LEU A 140 0.49 14.60 10.22
C LEU A 140 1.91 14.68 10.79
N VAL A 141 2.52 13.54 10.99
CA VAL A 141 3.90 13.34 11.41
C VAL A 141 4.57 12.38 10.44
N GLU A 142 5.67 12.80 9.84
CA GLU A 142 6.46 12.01 8.88
C GLU A 142 7.79 11.56 9.47
N SER A 143 8.25 12.22 10.55
CA SER A 143 9.57 12.01 11.16
C SER A 143 9.57 12.34 12.66
N GLU A 144 10.62 11.90 13.39
CA GLU A 144 10.88 12.30 14.77
C GLU A 144 11.02 13.82 14.94
N GLN A 145 11.52 14.51 13.91
CA GLN A 145 11.64 15.96 13.91
C GLN A 145 10.28 16.66 13.91
N ASP A 146 9.27 16.06 13.28
CA ASP A 146 7.90 16.57 13.31
C ASP A 146 7.27 16.32 14.68
N VAL A 147 7.58 15.19 15.32
CA VAL A 147 7.18 14.95 16.71
C VAL A 147 7.67 16.07 17.61
N ALA A 148 8.91 16.53 17.45
CA ALA A 148 9.49 17.61 18.25
C ALA A 148 8.73 18.96 18.12
N LYS A 149 8.10 19.20 16.96
CA LYS A 149 7.34 20.43 16.65
C LYS A 149 5.84 20.32 16.89
N LEU A 150 5.37 19.12 17.24
CA LEU A 150 3.93 18.84 17.36
C LEU A 150 3.31 19.65 18.51
N GLU A 151 2.29 20.43 18.20
CA GLU A 151 1.46 21.16 19.16
C GLU A 151 0.08 20.48 19.25
N VAL A 152 -0.35 20.14 20.45
CA VAL A 152 -1.63 19.48 20.73
C VAL A 152 -2.39 20.23 21.80
N ARG A 153 -3.72 20.19 21.77
CA ARG A 153 -4.58 20.90 22.74
C ARG A 153 -4.48 20.33 24.15
N ASP A 154 -4.50 19.01 24.26
CA ASP A 154 -4.39 18.30 25.53
C ASP A 154 -3.51 17.04 25.37
N PRO A 155 -2.26 17.07 25.89
CA PRO A 155 -1.37 15.91 25.86
C PRO A 155 -1.90 14.66 26.58
N ALA A 156 -2.94 14.79 27.42
CA ALA A 156 -3.59 13.66 28.07
C ALA A 156 -4.67 12.99 27.21
N ARG A 157 -5.09 13.68 26.16
CA ARG A 157 -6.08 13.21 25.18
C ARG A 157 -5.48 13.21 23.78
N LEU A 158 -4.37 12.50 23.64
CA LEU A 158 -3.67 12.30 22.37
C LEU A 158 -3.69 10.82 22.02
N GLY A 159 -4.06 10.51 20.77
CA GLY A 159 -3.96 9.17 20.22
C GLY A 159 -3.12 9.16 18.95
N VAL A 160 -2.78 7.98 18.46
CA VAL A 160 -2.01 7.83 17.22
C VAL A 160 -2.64 6.77 16.34
N VAL A 161 -2.62 7.02 15.05
CA VAL A 161 -2.89 6.07 13.96
C VAL A 161 -1.77 6.16 12.93
N THR A 162 -1.59 5.10 12.15
CA THR A 162 -0.54 5.08 11.12
C THR A 162 -1.09 4.72 9.74
N GLN A 163 -0.41 5.16 8.70
CA GLN A 163 -0.58 4.63 7.36
C GLN A 163 -0.22 3.14 7.36
N THR A 164 -0.97 2.33 6.61
CA THR A 164 -0.85 0.86 6.64
C THR A 164 0.40 0.32 5.94
N THR A 165 1.11 1.14 5.17
CA THR A 165 2.22 0.75 4.29
C THR A 165 3.58 1.36 4.67
N LEU A 166 3.75 1.75 5.93
CA LEU A 166 5.01 2.35 6.41
C LEU A 166 6.13 1.31 6.63
N SER A 167 7.35 1.80 6.78
CA SER A 167 8.44 1.03 7.34
C SER A 167 8.14 0.69 8.80
N VAL A 168 8.22 -0.60 9.15
CA VAL A 168 8.00 -1.06 10.52
C VAL A 168 9.05 -0.49 11.46
N ASP A 169 10.31 -0.44 11.01
CA ASP A 169 11.42 0.02 11.85
C ASP A 169 11.35 1.53 12.07
N ASP A 170 11.13 2.33 11.00
CA ASP A 170 11.00 3.80 11.11
C ASP A 170 9.77 4.20 11.96
N THR A 171 8.66 3.48 11.80
CA THR A 171 7.45 3.74 12.60
C THR A 171 7.70 3.48 14.07
N ARG A 172 8.50 2.47 14.42
CA ARG A 172 8.87 2.17 15.80
C ARG A 172 9.68 3.31 16.43
N GLU A 173 10.60 3.92 15.68
CA GLU A 173 11.40 5.07 16.14
C GLU A 173 10.52 6.29 16.40
N ILE A 174 9.62 6.63 15.46
CA ILE A 174 8.65 7.71 15.64
C ILE A 174 7.73 7.46 16.85
N MET A 175 7.25 6.21 17.03
CA MET A 175 6.38 5.85 18.15
C MET A 175 7.12 5.99 19.49
N ALA A 176 8.38 5.57 19.58
CA ALA A 176 9.20 5.73 20.80
C ALA A 176 9.36 7.22 21.15
N THR A 177 9.63 8.08 20.16
CA THR A 177 9.75 9.53 20.37
C THR A 177 8.41 10.16 20.79
N LEU A 178 7.28 9.67 20.25
CA LEU A 178 5.95 10.10 20.68
C LEU A 178 5.65 9.70 22.13
N GLU A 179 5.98 8.48 22.54
CA GLU A 179 5.79 8.00 23.93
C GLU A 179 6.66 8.76 24.94
N GLU A 180 7.91 9.06 24.56
CA GLU A 180 8.82 9.86 25.40
C GLU A 180 8.26 11.28 25.60
N ARG A 181 7.80 11.93 24.53
CA ARG A 181 7.27 13.30 24.60
C ARG A 181 5.88 13.36 25.24
N PHE A 182 5.04 12.35 24.99
CA PHE A 182 3.65 12.28 25.45
C PHE A 182 3.37 10.98 26.20
N PRO A 183 3.80 10.83 27.46
CA PRO A 183 3.73 9.57 28.20
C PRO A 183 2.32 8.99 28.41
N ARG A 184 1.27 9.75 28.08
CA ARG A 184 -0.14 9.31 28.15
C ARG A 184 -0.78 9.13 26.77
N ILE A 185 0.04 9.15 25.71
CA ILE A 185 -0.45 8.92 24.36
C ILE A 185 -1.09 7.54 24.24
N ARG A 186 -2.19 7.47 23.53
CA ARG A 186 -2.89 6.22 23.26
C ARG A 186 -2.36 5.63 21.95
N LEU A 187 -1.60 4.57 22.05
CA LEU A 187 -1.12 3.80 20.89
C LEU A 187 -2.21 2.90 20.31
N PRO A 188 -2.10 2.50 19.04
CA PRO A 188 -2.98 1.49 18.46
C PRO A 188 -2.95 0.20 19.28
N ARG A 189 -4.10 -0.43 19.49
CA ARG A 189 -4.17 -1.72 20.22
C ARG A 189 -3.48 -2.86 19.49
N ASN A 190 -3.54 -2.83 18.17
CA ASN A 190 -2.82 -3.70 17.25
C ASN A 190 -2.17 -2.77 16.23
N ASP A 191 -1.02 -3.15 15.72
CA ASP A 191 -0.33 -2.36 14.70
C ASP A 191 -1.27 -1.99 13.56
N ASP A 192 -1.20 -0.73 13.13
CA ASP A 192 -1.95 -0.27 11.96
C ASP A 192 -1.22 -0.60 10.66
N ILE A 193 0.11 -0.81 10.72
CA ILE A 193 0.86 -1.35 9.58
C ILE A 193 0.30 -2.74 9.26
N CYS A 194 -0.19 -2.93 8.04
CA CYS A 194 -0.90 -4.13 7.68
C CYS A 194 0.04 -5.36 7.63
N TYR A 195 -0.55 -6.55 7.85
CA TYR A 195 0.18 -7.83 7.80
C TYR A 195 0.99 -7.99 6.50
N ALA A 196 0.40 -7.59 5.38
CA ALA A 196 1.04 -7.74 4.08
C ALA A 196 2.30 -6.88 3.95
N THR A 197 2.30 -5.68 4.51
CA THR A 197 3.47 -4.80 4.58
C THR A 197 4.54 -5.39 5.50
N GLN A 198 4.18 -5.85 6.69
CA GLN A 198 5.10 -6.46 7.64
C GLN A 198 5.75 -7.71 7.05
N ASN A 199 4.94 -8.65 6.56
CA ASN A 199 5.42 -9.92 6.00
C ASN A 199 6.38 -9.72 4.82
N ARG A 200 6.09 -8.77 3.91
CA ARG A 200 6.96 -8.49 2.76
C ARG A 200 8.26 -7.82 3.18
N GLN A 201 8.24 -6.92 4.17
CA GLN A 201 9.47 -6.36 4.73
C GLN A 201 10.32 -7.44 5.41
N ASP A 202 9.72 -8.36 6.15
CA ASP A 202 10.43 -9.48 6.77
C ASP A 202 10.98 -10.45 5.72
N ALA A 203 10.25 -10.69 4.63
CA ALA A 203 10.75 -11.47 3.50
C ALA A 203 11.98 -10.81 2.85
N VAL A 204 11.96 -9.47 2.65
CA VAL A 204 13.12 -8.73 2.13
C VAL A 204 14.29 -8.80 3.11
N LYS A 205 14.05 -8.68 4.43
CA LYS A 205 15.11 -8.82 5.44
C LYS A 205 15.79 -10.20 5.37
N LYS A 206 15.05 -11.27 5.08
CA LYS A 206 15.60 -12.61 4.85
C LYS A 206 16.33 -12.70 3.50
N LEU A 207 15.70 -12.17 2.45
CA LEU A 207 16.26 -12.16 1.09
C LEU A 207 17.67 -11.56 1.05
N THR A 208 17.86 -10.41 1.71
CA THR A 208 19.13 -9.68 1.78
C THR A 208 20.23 -10.36 2.62
N GLN A 209 19.96 -11.49 3.27
CA GLN A 209 20.99 -12.29 3.92
C GLN A 209 21.80 -13.09 2.90
N GLU A 210 21.24 -13.37 1.73
CA GLU A 210 21.84 -14.19 0.69
C GLU A 210 22.05 -13.41 -0.62
N ALA A 211 21.14 -12.48 -0.95
CA ALA A 211 21.19 -11.69 -2.17
C ALA A 211 22.10 -10.46 -2.00
N ASP A 212 23.05 -10.29 -2.94
CA ASP A 212 23.92 -9.11 -3.02
C ASP A 212 23.31 -7.98 -3.89
N MET A 213 22.26 -8.31 -4.64
CA MET A 213 21.43 -7.35 -5.36
C MET A 213 19.95 -7.72 -5.21
N VAL A 214 19.07 -6.72 -5.14
CA VAL A 214 17.62 -6.94 -5.04
C VAL A 214 16.88 -6.11 -6.09
N ILE A 215 15.98 -6.76 -6.81
CA ILE A 215 15.01 -6.12 -7.69
C ILE A 215 13.64 -6.13 -7.00
N VAL A 216 13.06 -4.96 -6.84
CA VAL A 216 11.71 -4.76 -6.32
C VAL A 216 10.78 -4.47 -7.48
N VAL A 217 9.85 -5.37 -7.78
CA VAL A 217 8.81 -5.14 -8.77
C VAL A 217 7.69 -4.31 -8.15
N GLY A 218 7.52 -3.06 -8.61
CA GLY A 218 6.56 -2.14 -8.03
C GLY A 218 6.59 -0.77 -8.71
N ALA A 219 5.59 0.05 -8.39
CA ALA A 219 5.46 1.40 -8.92
C ALA A 219 6.01 2.46 -7.95
N PRO A 220 6.58 3.58 -8.44
CA PRO A 220 7.07 4.68 -7.60
C PRO A 220 5.99 5.28 -6.68
N GLU A 221 4.73 5.24 -7.10
CA GLU A 221 3.59 5.73 -6.35
C GLU A 221 3.19 4.77 -5.21
N SER A 222 3.66 3.52 -5.25
CA SER A 222 3.36 2.51 -4.23
C SER A 222 4.25 2.68 -3.00
N SER A 223 3.69 3.20 -1.91
CA SER A 223 4.38 3.33 -0.62
C SER A 223 4.96 1.98 -0.16
N ASN A 224 4.19 0.88 -0.27
CA ASN A 224 4.70 -0.44 0.10
C ASN A 224 5.93 -0.85 -0.72
N SER A 225 5.95 -0.62 -2.04
CA SER A 225 7.09 -0.98 -2.90
C SER A 225 8.33 -0.16 -2.55
N ASN A 226 8.17 1.14 -2.31
CA ASN A 226 9.26 2.02 -1.87
C ASN A 226 9.87 1.52 -0.55
N ARG A 227 9.03 1.12 0.42
CA ARG A 227 9.53 0.60 1.70
C ARG A 227 10.35 -0.69 1.54
N LEU A 228 9.97 -1.58 0.60
CA LEU A 228 10.77 -2.77 0.32
C LEU A 228 12.15 -2.42 -0.25
N ALA A 229 12.21 -1.44 -1.16
CA ALA A 229 13.48 -0.96 -1.72
C ALA A 229 14.37 -0.33 -0.64
N GLU A 230 13.80 0.50 0.23
CA GLU A 230 14.54 1.12 1.33
C GLU A 230 15.05 0.10 2.35
N VAL A 231 14.21 -0.85 2.76
CA VAL A 231 14.62 -1.93 3.67
C VAL A 231 15.77 -2.72 3.07
N SER A 232 15.70 -3.05 1.78
CA SER A 232 16.76 -3.75 1.08
C SER A 232 18.07 -2.96 1.05
N ALA A 233 18.01 -1.68 0.64
CA ALA A 233 19.17 -0.81 0.54
C ALA A 233 19.85 -0.57 1.91
N ARG A 234 19.08 -0.35 2.97
CA ARG A 234 19.59 -0.21 4.35
C ARG A 234 20.33 -1.46 4.85
N ARG A 235 20.04 -2.63 4.29
CA ARG A 235 20.72 -3.87 4.62
C ARG A 235 21.96 -4.14 3.74
N GLY A 236 22.31 -3.20 2.89
CA GLY A 236 23.54 -3.21 2.10
C GLY A 236 23.43 -3.91 0.74
N ALA A 237 22.25 -4.35 0.32
CA ALA A 237 22.06 -4.89 -1.02
C ALA A 237 21.98 -3.76 -2.06
N ARG A 238 22.56 -3.96 -3.24
CA ARG A 238 22.31 -3.08 -4.39
C ARG A 238 20.83 -3.22 -4.77
N THR A 239 20.07 -2.15 -4.73
CA THR A 239 18.62 -2.24 -4.88
C THR A 239 18.12 -1.40 -6.04
N HIS A 240 17.31 -2.01 -6.88
CA HIS A 240 16.62 -1.37 -8.00
C HIS A 240 15.13 -1.66 -7.93
N MET A 241 14.30 -0.65 -8.18
CA MET A 241 12.87 -0.82 -8.32
C MET A 241 12.50 -0.67 -9.78
N VAL A 242 11.67 -1.59 -10.30
CA VAL A 242 11.22 -1.61 -11.68
C VAL A 242 9.71 -1.83 -11.75
N GLN A 243 9.05 -1.17 -12.68
CA GLN A 243 7.64 -1.45 -12.99
C GLN A 243 7.51 -2.61 -13.97
N THR A 244 8.48 -2.73 -14.89
CA THR A 244 8.50 -3.75 -15.93
C THR A 244 9.89 -4.37 -16.10
N ALA A 245 9.94 -5.55 -16.66
CA ALA A 245 11.20 -6.24 -16.96
C ALA A 245 12.10 -5.47 -17.95
N ALA A 246 11.52 -4.60 -18.79
CA ALA A 246 12.26 -3.81 -19.77
C ALA A 246 13.17 -2.74 -19.13
N GLU A 247 12.89 -2.34 -17.91
CA GLU A 247 13.68 -1.34 -17.16
C GLU A 247 14.99 -1.91 -16.57
N ILE A 248 15.19 -3.23 -16.64
CA ILE A 248 16.40 -3.88 -16.10
C ILE A 248 17.57 -3.59 -17.03
N GLU A 249 18.56 -2.90 -16.50
CA GLU A 249 19.80 -2.60 -17.21
C GLU A 249 20.81 -3.74 -17.03
N PRO A 250 21.41 -4.25 -18.12
CA PRO A 250 22.40 -5.35 -18.03
C PRO A 250 23.56 -5.05 -17.07
N ALA A 251 24.01 -3.79 -17.01
CA ALA A 251 25.11 -3.36 -16.14
C ALA A 251 24.81 -3.56 -14.64
N TRP A 252 23.55 -3.64 -14.24
CA TRP A 252 23.23 -3.92 -12.83
C TRP A 252 23.70 -5.31 -12.39
N LEU A 253 23.73 -6.26 -13.33
CA LEU A 253 24.10 -7.65 -13.06
C LEU A 253 25.59 -7.87 -12.92
N ASP A 254 26.42 -6.85 -13.24
CA ASP A 254 27.87 -6.97 -13.16
C ASP A 254 28.31 -7.33 -11.73
N GLY A 255 28.99 -8.49 -11.61
CA GLY A 255 29.45 -9.02 -10.34
C GLY A 255 28.38 -9.55 -9.40
N ALA A 256 27.10 -9.58 -9.79
CA ALA A 256 26.03 -10.16 -9.00
C ALA A 256 26.12 -11.70 -8.97
N ARG A 257 26.20 -12.27 -7.78
CA ARG A 257 26.21 -13.73 -7.57
C ARG A 257 24.83 -14.26 -7.28
N CYS A 258 24.07 -13.53 -6.46
CA CYS A 258 22.70 -13.85 -6.12
C CYS A 258 21.82 -12.60 -6.25
N VAL A 259 20.83 -12.66 -7.14
CA VAL A 259 19.85 -11.61 -7.35
C VAL A 259 18.54 -11.98 -6.63
N GLY A 260 18.21 -11.21 -5.61
CA GLY A 260 16.93 -11.30 -4.94
C GLY A 260 15.83 -10.63 -5.77
N VAL A 261 14.66 -11.25 -5.89
CA VAL A 261 13.49 -10.64 -6.53
C VAL A 261 12.33 -10.65 -5.55
N THR A 262 11.75 -9.47 -5.34
CA THR A 262 10.54 -9.27 -4.54
C THR A 262 9.55 -8.40 -5.30
N SER A 263 8.34 -8.29 -4.79
CA SER A 263 7.36 -7.36 -5.35
C SER A 263 6.46 -6.75 -4.28
N GLY A 264 6.00 -5.54 -4.55
CA GLY A 264 5.02 -4.87 -3.71
C GLY A 264 3.67 -5.58 -3.71
N ALA A 265 2.85 -5.29 -2.68
CA ALA A 265 1.52 -5.86 -2.49
C ALA A 265 0.51 -5.49 -3.59
N SER A 266 0.86 -4.56 -4.49
CA SER A 266 0.05 -4.15 -5.65
C SER A 266 0.61 -4.63 -6.99
N ALA A 267 1.70 -5.41 -7.02
CA ALA A 267 2.30 -5.91 -8.25
C ALA A 267 1.87 -7.37 -8.51
N PRO A 268 1.31 -7.68 -9.70
CA PRO A 268 0.91 -9.04 -10.03
C PRO A 268 2.11 -9.96 -10.25
N GLU A 269 1.95 -11.24 -9.94
CA GLU A 269 2.99 -12.27 -10.09
C GLU A 269 3.47 -12.42 -11.55
N ALA A 270 2.62 -12.07 -12.53
CA ALA A 270 3.01 -12.05 -13.94
C ALA A 270 4.23 -11.15 -14.20
N LEU A 271 4.27 -9.95 -13.59
CA LEU A 271 5.42 -9.04 -13.73
C LEU A 271 6.68 -9.60 -13.08
N VAL A 272 6.56 -10.30 -11.96
CA VAL A 272 7.71 -10.99 -11.32
C VAL A 272 8.24 -12.08 -12.24
N THR A 273 7.36 -12.85 -12.87
CA THR A 273 7.73 -13.90 -13.83
C THR A 273 8.48 -13.29 -15.04
N GLU A 274 8.03 -12.14 -15.54
CA GLU A 274 8.70 -11.43 -16.65
C GLU A 274 10.10 -10.94 -16.23
N VAL A 275 10.22 -10.40 -15.02
CA VAL A 275 11.52 -9.99 -14.45
C VAL A 275 12.49 -11.17 -14.35
N VAL A 276 12.03 -12.32 -13.85
CA VAL A 276 12.87 -13.54 -13.78
C VAL A 276 13.33 -13.95 -15.17
N LYS A 277 12.43 -14.05 -16.15
CA LYS A 277 12.79 -14.36 -17.54
C LYS A 277 13.78 -13.37 -18.13
N ARG A 278 13.64 -12.09 -17.81
CA ARG A 278 14.55 -11.05 -18.28
C ARG A 278 15.94 -11.22 -17.66
N LEU A 279 16.03 -11.55 -16.38
CA LEU A 279 17.30 -11.85 -15.71
C LEU A 279 18.00 -13.07 -16.32
N GLU A 280 17.23 -14.12 -16.64
CA GLU A 280 17.76 -15.30 -17.35
C GLU A 280 18.34 -14.96 -18.73
N GLN A 281 17.69 -14.04 -19.46
CA GLN A 281 18.15 -13.58 -20.79
C GLN A 281 19.41 -12.71 -20.73
N LEU A 282 19.54 -11.89 -19.67
CA LEU A 282 20.63 -10.93 -19.54
C LEU A 282 21.89 -11.53 -18.91
N SER A 283 21.75 -12.65 -18.21
CA SER A 283 22.89 -13.33 -17.56
C SER A 283 23.57 -14.32 -18.50
N ASP A 284 24.89 -14.50 -18.36
CA ASP A 284 25.66 -15.53 -19.07
C ASP A 284 25.32 -16.97 -18.62
N GLY A 285 24.29 -17.13 -17.79
CA GLY A 285 23.75 -18.38 -17.29
C GLY A 285 23.20 -18.21 -15.85
N VAL A 286 21.92 -18.52 -15.70
CA VAL A 286 21.30 -18.68 -14.38
C VAL A 286 21.53 -20.13 -13.94
N THR A 287 22.16 -20.31 -12.79
CA THR A 287 22.46 -21.63 -12.25
C THR A 287 21.29 -22.22 -11.50
N GLU A 288 20.47 -21.38 -10.86
CA GLU A 288 19.32 -21.80 -10.06
C GLU A 288 18.32 -20.66 -9.90
N VAL A 289 17.03 -21.00 -9.90
CA VAL A 289 15.93 -20.13 -9.46
C VAL A 289 15.22 -20.82 -8.32
N ARG A 290 15.28 -20.23 -7.13
CA ARG A 290 14.64 -20.78 -5.93
C ARG A 290 13.82 -19.70 -5.20
N SER A 291 12.94 -20.13 -4.30
CA SER A 291 12.15 -19.21 -3.46
C SER A 291 12.54 -19.39 -1.99
N LEU A 292 12.39 -18.32 -1.21
CA LEU A 292 12.33 -18.46 0.25
C LEU A 292 11.21 -19.45 0.63
N PRO A 293 11.29 -20.06 1.82
CA PRO A 293 10.25 -20.98 2.30
C PRO A 293 8.84 -20.43 2.16
N GLU A 294 7.89 -21.29 1.83
CA GLU A 294 6.48 -20.90 1.73
C GLU A 294 5.98 -20.24 3.01
N PHE A 295 5.18 -19.18 2.83
CA PHE A 295 4.56 -18.44 3.89
C PHE A 295 3.11 -18.14 3.52
N ASP A 296 2.18 -18.85 4.15
CA ASP A 296 0.75 -18.61 4.00
C ASP A 296 0.31 -17.43 4.88
N GLU A 297 -0.14 -16.37 4.28
CA GLU A 297 -0.67 -15.19 4.99
C GLU A 297 -2.06 -15.45 5.60
N GLY A 298 -2.77 -16.53 5.19
CA GLY A 298 -4.04 -16.99 5.77
C GLY A 298 -5.18 -15.94 5.71
N MET A 299 -5.02 -14.88 4.93
CA MET A 299 -5.94 -13.74 4.92
C MET A 299 -6.79 -13.73 3.65
N VAL A 300 -8.11 -13.68 3.84
CA VAL A 300 -9.09 -13.52 2.75
C VAL A 300 -10.13 -12.49 3.15
N PHE A 301 -10.41 -11.53 2.26
CA PHE A 301 -11.46 -10.54 2.45
C PHE A 301 -12.65 -10.79 1.52
N LYS A 302 -13.84 -10.82 2.12
CA LYS A 302 -15.08 -11.00 1.36
C LYS A 302 -15.44 -9.74 0.57
N LEU A 303 -16.08 -9.95 -0.59
CA LEU A 303 -16.70 -8.87 -1.35
C LEU A 303 -17.76 -8.13 -0.51
N PRO A 304 -18.04 -6.84 -0.79
CA PRO A 304 -19.12 -6.12 -0.14
C PRO A 304 -20.47 -6.78 -0.44
N SER A 305 -21.43 -6.65 0.49
CA SER A 305 -22.75 -7.29 0.36
C SER A 305 -23.50 -6.88 -0.91
N SER A 306 -23.26 -5.67 -1.40
CA SER A 306 -23.84 -5.15 -2.66
C SER A 306 -23.41 -5.92 -3.92
N LEU A 307 -22.32 -6.69 -3.86
CA LEU A 307 -21.78 -7.48 -4.98
C LEU A 307 -21.86 -9.00 -4.77
N ARG A 308 -22.30 -9.44 -3.61
CA ARG A 308 -22.53 -10.88 -3.30
C ARG A 308 -23.86 -11.38 -3.84
#